data_f00b6ec90475939f62b539c238b921d3
#
_entry.id   f00b6ec90475939f62b539c238b921d3
#
_cell.length_a   1.000
_cell.length_b   1.000
_cell.length_c   1.000
_cell.angle_alpha   90.00
_cell.angle_beta   90.00
_cell.angle_gamma   90.00
#
_symmetry.space_group_name_H-M   'P 1'
#
loop_
_entity.id
_entity.type
_entity.pdbx_description
1 polymer ?
#
loop_
_entity_poly.entity_id
_entity_poly.type
_entity_poly.pdbx_seq_one_letter_code
_entity_poly.pdbx_strand_id
1 'polypeptide(L)'
;MPGAVEQDKIPSNVQVVGASAFDGTKAPDLLQSLDRALPGVSLSSQTGNDFQLDLNYRGYTASPVIGTPQGLAVYQNGVRINEVFGDVVNWDFIPQSAINQLALIPSNPIYGLNATGGALAFEMKNGYTYHAIEGEISGGSYGRAIASVQAGGQTGNLSGYITADAINDAGWRNNSPSSLRRVYTDLGARGDQTEFHVTFTGADNFFNGTAATPVQMLDQSWSSIFTNPQTTHNQLAFLTASATWRPSDTWTYQAIAYYRNFQQSHVDGNNTNASNDPTVCPDPTLLCFPNLDGTISNLTTTRGQTMPNSGALGFPNVLSEIDRTWTTTNSFGGTVQAATSERLFGHNNNLTIGLSVDRGLVQFSTTSELGTDNANQFPTVQGFGLFINQPSGDVAPVGLGATTLYTGLYATDTFDVTSRLSVTAGARYNFAQINLTDVLGNDPALAGNHTYQHFNPMAGGTYKLTPNLTLYGDFAVANRAPTPLELACSDPVRPCLIDSTLVGDPNLQQVVSYTAEAGLRGQFDVAKGLLNWTVGGFRALNTISSMSQARS
;
A
#
# COMPACT_ATOMS: atom_id res chain seq x y z
N MET A 1 -13.33 7.05 17.49
CA MET A 1 -13.97 7.39 16.20
C MET A 1 -15.46 7.60 16.44
N PRO A 2 -16.13 8.56 15.79
CA PRO A 2 -17.58 8.73 15.88
C PRO A 2 -18.27 7.45 15.39
N GLY A 3 -19.32 7.02 16.10
CA GLY A 3 -19.98 5.74 15.81
C GLY A 3 -19.21 4.50 16.30
N ALA A 4 -18.27 4.68 17.23
CA ALA A 4 -17.56 3.54 17.83
C ALA A 4 -18.56 2.60 18.51
N VAL A 5 -18.69 1.41 17.93
CA VAL A 5 -19.44 0.32 18.52
C VAL A 5 -18.52 -0.41 19.50
N GLU A 6 -19.06 -0.77 20.67
CA GLU A 6 -18.31 -1.60 21.63
C GLU A 6 -17.80 -2.87 20.96
N GLN A 7 -16.54 -3.26 21.22
CA GLN A 7 -15.90 -4.40 20.55
C GLN A 7 -16.70 -5.70 20.66
N ASP A 8 -17.42 -5.90 21.77
CA ASP A 8 -18.28 -7.07 22.00
C ASP A 8 -19.53 -7.12 21.12
N LYS A 9 -19.90 -5.99 20.49
CA LYS A 9 -21.02 -5.88 19.53
C LYS A 9 -20.60 -5.94 18.07
N ILE A 10 -19.29 -5.93 17.77
CA ILE A 10 -18.79 -6.03 16.40
C ILE A 10 -18.84 -7.50 15.97
N PRO A 11 -19.54 -7.84 14.86
CA PRO A 11 -19.75 -9.25 14.47
C PRO A 11 -18.56 -9.91 13.78
N SER A 12 -17.39 -9.27 13.72
CA SER A 12 -16.17 -9.77 13.10
C SER A 12 -14.99 -9.78 14.09
N ASN A 13 -13.89 -10.44 13.73
CA ASN A 13 -12.67 -10.49 14.54
C ASN A 13 -11.83 -9.22 14.37
N VAL A 14 -12.30 -8.10 14.89
CA VAL A 14 -11.51 -6.87 14.94
C VAL A 14 -10.44 -6.98 16.02
N GLN A 15 -9.19 -6.73 15.63
CA GLN A 15 -8.03 -6.71 16.51
C GLN A 15 -7.57 -5.27 16.70
N VAL A 16 -7.34 -4.87 17.95
CA VAL A 16 -6.90 -3.51 18.29
C VAL A 16 -5.60 -3.59 19.08
N VAL A 17 -4.62 -2.82 18.64
CA VAL A 17 -3.28 -2.74 19.23
C VAL A 17 -3.01 -1.29 19.62
N GLY A 18 -2.76 -1.05 20.90
CA GLY A 18 -2.46 0.30 21.42
C GLY A 18 -0.98 0.67 21.32
N ALA A 19 -0.67 1.93 21.60
CA ALA A 19 0.66 2.53 21.52
C ALA A 19 1.77 1.71 22.21
N SER A 20 1.47 1.09 23.34
CA SER A 20 2.45 0.29 24.09
C SER A 20 3.05 -0.88 23.32
N ALA A 21 2.33 -1.43 22.34
CA ALA A 21 2.86 -2.49 21.49
C ALA A 21 3.94 -1.97 20.52
N PHE A 22 3.90 -0.69 20.19
CA PHE A 22 4.89 -0.03 19.33
C PHE A 22 6.06 0.55 20.14
N ASP A 23 5.79 1.11 21.32
CA ASP A 23 6.82 1.70 22.17
C ASP A 23 7.65 0.63 22.90
N GLY A 24 7.03 -0.48 23.32
CA GLY A 24 7.65 -1.52 24.15
C GLY A 24 8.54 -2.52 23.42
N THR A 25 8.43 -2.65 22.12
CA THR A 25 9.17 -3.65 21.36
C THR A 25 10.59 -3.22 21.04
N LYS A 26 10.87 -1.91 21.03
CA LYS A 26 12.14 -1.33 20.56
C LYS A 26 12.59 -1.91 19.23
N ALA A 27 11.63 -2.49 18.49
CA ALA A 27 11.86 -2.98 17.15
C ALA A 27 11.97 -1.78 16.23
N PRO A 28 13.01 -1.69 15.41
CA PRO A 28 13.25 -0.55 14.55
C PRO A 28 12.26 -0.46 13.38
N ASP A 29 11.33 -1.40 13.28
CA ASP A 29 10.46 -1.60 12.13
C ASP A 29 9.01 -1.80 12.57
N LEU A 30 8.13 -0.99 11.97
CA LEU A 30 6.68 -1.04 12.17
C LEU A 30 6.11 -2.44 11.89
N LEU A 31 6.48 -3.06 10.77
CA LEU A 31 5.89 -4.32 10.34
C LEU A 31 6.22 -5.47 11.27
N GLN A 32 7.44 -5.54 11.81
CA GLN A 32 7.80 -6.53 12.81
C GLN A 32 7.00 -6.35 14.11
N SER A 33 6.66 -5.11 14.48
CA SER A 33 5.78 -4.83 15.61
C SER A 33 4.37 -5.35 15.34
N LEU A 34 3.86 -5.20 14.11
CA LEU A 34 2.54 -5.71 13.71
C LEU A 34 2.48 -7.24 13.69
N ASP A 35 3.50 -7.90 13.14
CA ASP A 35 3.60 -9.37 13.12
C ASP A 35 3.56 -9.97 14.54
N ARG A 36 4.21 -9.31 15.49
CA ARG A 36 4.22 -9.75 16.90
C ARG A 36 2.90 -9.47 17.61
N ALA A 37 2.21 -8.38 17.25
CA ALA A 37 1.05 -7.89 17.98
C ALA A 37 -0.29 -8.37 17.43
N LEU A 38 -0.35 -8.75 16.15
CA LEU A 38 -1.59 -9.09 15.44
C LEU A 38 -1.61 -10.58 15.05
N PRO A 39 -2.35 -11.43 15.76
CA PRO A 39 -2.54 -12.82 15.36
C PRO A 39 -3.06 -12.97 13.92
N GLY A 40 -2.39 -13.83 13.15
CA GLY A 40 -2.75 -14.12 11.76
C GLY A 40 -2.14 -13.16 10.74
N VAL A 41 -1.41 -12.15 11.17
CA VAL A 41 -0.49 -11.38 10.31
C VAL A 41 0.80 -12.16 10.14
N SER A 42 1.40 -12.10 8.98
CA SER A 42 2.74 -12.63 8.68
C SER A 42 3.45 -11.73 7.69
N LEU A 43 4.77 -11.75 7.72
CA LEU A 43 5.60 -10.94 6.83
C LEU A 43 6.30 -11.81 5.79
N SER A 44 6.49 -11.24 4.60
CA SER A 44 7.38 -11.78 3.57
C SER A 44 8.24 -10.67 2.98
N SER A 45 9.33 -11.05 2.32
CA SER A 45 10.24 -10.10 1.69
C SER A 45 10.49 -10.51 0.25
N GLN A 46 10.21 -9.63 -0.67
CA GLN A 46 10.53 -9.81 -2.09
C GLN A 46 11.88 -9.14 -2.43
N THR A 47 12.17 -8.01 -1.78
CA THR A 47 13.33 -7.17 -2.10
C THR A 47 14.53 -7.41 -1.18
N GLY A 48 14.41 -8.26 -0.16
CA GLY A 48 15.45 -8.48 0.83
C GLY A 48 15.78 -7.26 1.70
N ASN A 49 14.96 -6.21 1.69
CA ASN A 49 15.10 -5.00 2.49
C ASN A 49 14.06 -4.99 3.62
N ASP A 50 14.50 -4.74 4.85
CA ASP A 50 13.66 -4.75 6.05
C ASP A 50 12.56 -3.67 6.05
N PHE A 51 12.73 -2.60 5.29
CA PHE A 51 11.75 -1.50 5.19
C PHE A 51 10.77 -1.65 4.03
N GLN A 52 10.93 -2.72 3.22
CA GLN A 52 10.07 -3.05 2.07
C GLN A 52 9.41 -4.43 2.21
N LEU A 53 8.99 -4.79 3.41
CA LEU A 53 8.32 -6.06 3.65
C LEU A 53 6.86 -6.03 3.21
N ASP A 54 6.35 -7.18 2.82
CA ASP A 54 4.94 -7.41 2.58
C ASP A 54 4.26 -7.81 3.89
N LEU A 55 3.11 -7.24 4.17
CA LEU A 55 2.23 -7.68 5.24
C LEU A 55 1.12 -8.56 4.65
N ASN A 56 1.00 -9.78 5.17
CA ASN A 56 0.00 -10.74 4.74
C ASN A 56 -1.00 -11.00 5.87
N TYR A 57 -2.29 -11.00 5.54
CA TYR A 57 -3.37 -11.32 6.45
C TYR A 57 -4.45 -12.11 5.71
N ARG A 58 -4.76 -13.33 6.20
CA ARG A 58 -5.79 -14.21 5.61
C ARG A 58 -5.63 -14.47 4.10
N GLY A 59 -4.39 -14.46 3.59
CA GLY A 59 -4.09 -14.63 2.15
C GLY A 59 -4.19 -13.36 1.31
N TYR A 60 -4.45 -12.21 1.93
CA TYR A 60 -4.41 -10.90 1.28
C TYR A 60 -3.16 -10.15 1.68
N THR A 61 -2.63 -9.36 0.77
CA THR A 61 -1.34 -8.67 0.94
C THR A 61 -1.52 -7.16 0.94
N ALA A 62 -0.68 -6.47 1.70
CA ALA A 62 -0.34 -5.06 1.56
C ALA A 62 1.17 -4.95 1.38
N SER A 63 1.62 -4.61 0.19
CA SER A 63 3.02 -4.62 -0.24
C SER A 63 3.46 -3.23 -0.74
N PRO A 64 4.71 -2.82 -0.52
CA PRO A 64 5.30 -1.66 -1.17
C PRO A 64 5.80 -1.98 -2.59
N VAL A 65 5.84 -3.26 -2.99
CA VAL A 65 6.36 -3.68 -4.29
C VAL A 65 5.28 -3.57 -5.35
N ILE A 66 5.59 -2.82 -6.40
CA ILE A 66 4.71 -2.64 -7.55
C ILE A 66 4.46 -3.98 -8.25
N GLY A 67 3.26 -4.18 -8.81
CA GLY A 67 2.87 -5.45 -9.43
C GLY A 67 2.41 -6.55 -8.46
N THR A 68 2.63 -6.40 -7.15
CA THR A 68 2.10 -7.34 -6.15
C THR A 68 0.58 -7.14 -5.99
N PRO A 69 -0.25 -8.21 -6.10
CA PRO A 69 -1.69 -8.10 -5.91
C PRO A 69 -2.04 -7.61 -4.50
N GLN A 70 -2.65 -6.44 -4.41
CA GLN A 70 -3.06 -5.81 -3.15
C GLN A 70 -4.47 -6.23 -2.76
N GLY A 71 -4.74 -6.42 -1.47
CA GLY A 71 -6.06 -6.80 -0.97
C GLY A 71 -6.42 -6.21 0.39
N LEU A 72 -5.48 -5.46 0.99
CA LEU A 72 -5.69 -4.77 2.26
C LEU A 72 -5.66 -3.25 2.04
N ALA A 73 -6.67 -2.56 2.56
CA ALA A 73 -6.70 -1.11 2.57
C ALA A 73 -6.06 -0.58 3.86
N VAL A 74 -5.17 0.40 3.73
CA VAL A 74 -4.47 1.00 4.88
C VAL A 74 -4.90 2.45 5.03
N TYR A 75 -5.23 2.83 6.25
CA TYR A 75 -5.73 4.17 6.59
C TYR A 75 -4.85 4.82 7.66
N GLN A 76 -4.58 6.09 7.50
CA GLN A 76 -3.97 6.95 8.52
C GLN A 76 -4.96 8.07 8.86
N ASN A 77 -5.39 8.15 10.14
CA ASN A 77 -6.38 9.12 10.61
C ASN A 77 -7.65 9.21 9.72
N GLY A 78 -8.11 8.05 9.21
CA GLY A 78 -9.31 7.96 8.37
C GLY A 78 -9.11 8.23 6.88
N VAL A 79 -7.90 8.60 6.44
CA VAL A 79 -7.54 8.76 5.02
C VAL A 79 -6.83 7.49 4.53
N ARG A 80 -7.28 6.96 3.39
CA ARG A 80 -6.61 5.82 2.74
C ARG A 80 -5.25 6.22 2.19
N ILE A 81 -4.20 5.46 2.50
CA ILE A 81 -2.81 5.78 2.15
C ILE A 81 -2.18 4.84 1.10
N ASN A 82 -2.93 3.84 0.60
CA ASN A 82 -2.48 3.06 -0.54
C ASN A 82 -2.24 3.99 -1.75
N GLU A 83 -1.15 3.77 -2.48
CA GLU A 83 -0.79 4.58 -3.64
C GLU A 83 -1.74 4.40 -4.81
N VAL A 84 -2.07 5.49 -5.50
CA VAL A 84 -3.06 5.49 -6.57
C VAL A 84 -2.62 4.64 -7.77
N PHE A 85 -1.33 4.62 -8.12
CA PHE A 85 -0.83 3.98 -9.33
C PHE A 85 -0.94 2.46 -9.27
N GLY A 86 -0.38 1.83 -8.24
CA GLY A 86 -0.31 0.37 -8.10
C GLY A 86 -1.01 -0.18 -6.86
N ASP A 87 -1.74 0.65 -6.14
CA ASP A 87 -2.39 0.32 -4.86
C ASP A 87 -1.41 -0.11 -3.74
N VAL A 88 -0.12 0.09 -3.93
CA VAL A 88 0.94 -0.30 -3.00
C VAL A 88 0.90 0.48 -1.69
N VAL A 89 1.46 -0.11 -0.64
CA VAL A 89 1.54 0.51 0.69
C VAL A 89 2.99 0.73 1.07
N ASN A 90 3.42 1.98 1.05
CA ASN A 90 4.76 2.38 1.46
C ASN A 90 4.81 2.52 2.99
N TRP A 91 5.13 1.44 3.69
CA TRP A 91 5.21 1.36 5.15
C TRP A 91 6.28 2.28 5.73
N ASP A 92 7.29 2.58 4.94
CA ASP A 92 8.39 3.48 5.26
C ASP A 92 7.96 4.92 5.54
N PHE A 93 6.72 5.30 5.19
CA PHE A 93 6.18 6.64 5.47
C PHE A 93 5.58 6.81 6.85
N ILE A 94 5.32 5.72 7.59
CA ILE A 94 4.62 5.78 8.87
C ILE A 94 5.65 5.78 10.01
N PRO A 95 5.85 6.90 10.74
CA PRO A 95 6.69 6.90 11.93
C PRO A 95 6.03 6.05 13.02
N GLN A 96 6.70 5.00 13.46
CA GLN A 96 6.17 4.09 14.48
C GLN A 96 5.86 4.81 15.79
N SER A 97 6.70 5.77 16.19
CA SER A 97 6.52 6.59 17.39
C SER A 97 5.23 7.43 17.38
N ALA A 98 4.70 7.76 16.19
CA ALA A 98 3.47 8.53 16.05
C ALA A 98 2.20 7.70 16.25
N ILE A 99 2.26 6.38 16.34
CA ILE A 99 1.07 5.53 16.39
C ILE A 99 0.49 5.54 17.80
N ASN A 100 -0.77 5.94 17.94
CA ASN A 100 -1.55 5.83 19.15
C ASN A 100 -2.25 4.47 19.24
N GLN A 101 -2.85 4.05 18.12
CA GLN A 101 -3.61 2.82 18.04
C GLN A 101 -3.67 2.33 16.59
N LEU A 102 -3.72 1.02 16.41
CA LEU A 102 -4.06 0.37 15.16
C LEU A 102 -5.25 -0.55 15.34
N ALA A 103 -6.19 -0.52 14.41
CA ALA A 103 -7.25 -1.51 14.29
C ALA A 103 -7.10 -2.30 12.99
N LEU A 104 -7.07 -3.63 13.08
CA LEU A 104 -7.20 -4.56 11.95
C LEU A 104 -8.65 -5.03 11.86
N ILE A 105 -9.33 -4.68 10.77
CA ILE A 105 -10.77 -4.79 10.61
C ILE A 105 -11.06 -5.65 9.37
N PRO A 106 -11.51 -6.91 9.53
CA PRO A 106 -11.73 -7.81 8.39
C PRO A 106 -12.89 -7.42 7.48
N SER A 107 -13.94 -6.85 8.07
CA SER A 107 -15.19 -6.56 7.35
C SER A 107 -15.86 -5.34 7.94
N ASN A 108 -15.95 -4.26 7.20
CA ASN A 108 -16.75 -3.08 7.59
C ASN A 108 -16.96 -2.16 6.38
N PRO A 109 -18.21 -1.81 6.01
CA PRO A 109 -18.52 -0.92 4.88
C PRO A 109 -17.93 0.49 4.98
N ILE A 110 -17.57 0.97 6.17
CA ILE A 110 -16.90 2.28 6.35
C ILE A 110 -15.57 2.29 5.60
N TYR A 111 -14.83 1.18 5.67
CA TYR A 111 -13.57 0.99 4.94
C TYR A 111 -13.89 0.34 3.60
N GLY A 112 -13.65 1.06 2.54
CA GLY A 112 -14.01 0.60 1.20
C GLY A 112 -12.91 0.87 0.20
N LEU A 113 -13.18 0.49 -0.99
CA LEU A 113 -12.37 0.32 -2.18
C LEU A 113 -11.08 -0.46 -1.94
N ASN A 114 -10.98 -1.61 -2.63
CA ASN A 114 -9.84 -2.53 -2.57
C ASN A 114 -9.56 -3.11 -1.16
N ALA A 115 -10.54 -3.11 -0.27
CA ALA A 115 -10.46 -3.72 1.06
C ALA A 115 -11.03 -5.15 1.06
N THR A 116 -10.66 -5.98 0.09
CA THR A 116 -11.19 -7.35 -0.08
C THR A 116 -10.80 -8.28 1.06
N GLY A 117 -9.63 -8.07 1.66
CA GLY A 117 -9.13 -8.79 2.85
C GLY A 117 -9.34 -8.04 4.16
N GLY A 118 -9.81 -6.81 4.11
CA GLY A 118 -9.99 -5.94 5.27
C GLY A 118 -9.18 -4.66 5.23
N ALA A 119 -9.13 -3.98 6.37
CA ALA A 119 -8.44 -2.70 6.52
C ALA A 119 -7.56 -2.67 7.77
N LEU A 120 -6.40 -1.98 7.64
CA LEU A 120 -5.57 -1.55 8.77
C LEU A 120 -5.80 -0.04 8.97
N ALA A 121 -6.32 0.35 10.12
CA ALA A 121 -6.63 1.74 10.44
C ALA A 121 -5.71 2.26 11.54
N PHE A 122 -4.74 3.09 11.18
CA PHE A 122 -3.85 3.78 12.10
C PHE A 122 -4.51 5.05 12.62
N GLU A 123 -4.58 5.16 13.93
CA GLU A 123 -4.86 6.40 14.64
C GLU A 123 -3.53 6.93 15.18
N MET A 124 -3.17 8.13 14.78
CA MET A 124 -1.89 8.73 15.15
C MET A 124 -2.02 9.51 16.47
N LYS A 125 -0.94 9.62 17.23
CA LYS A 125 -0.86 10.46 18.44
C LYS A 125 -1.15 11.93 18.11
N ASN A 126 -1.75 12.61 19.06
CA ASN A 126 -1.97 14.05 19.04
C ASN A 126 -1.69 14.65 20.43
N GLY A 127 -1.73 15.96 20.57
CA GLY A 127 -1.41 16.60 21.82
C GLY A 127 -2.47 16.42 22.93
N TYR A 128 -3.64 15.81 22.64
CA TYR A 128 -4.62 15.41 23.64
C TYR A 128 -4.36 13.99 24.17
N THR A 129 -3.68 13.15 23.39
CA THR A 129 -3.40 11.75 23.74
C THR A 129 -1.98 11.52 24.25
N TYR A 130 -1.06 12.47 23.99
CA TYR A 130 0.35 12.37 24.37
C TYR A 130 0.85 13.66 25.03
N HIS A 131 1.41 13.53 26.26
CA HIS A 131 1.82 14.66 27.10
C HIS A 131 3.24 14.45 27.64
N ALA A 132 4.22 14.29 26.78
CA ALA A 132 5.62 14.08 27.16
C ALA A 132 6.57 14.68 26.12
N ILE A 133 7.85 14.73 26.47
CA ILE A 133 8.97 14.93 25.55
C ILE A 133 9.90 13.74 25.72
N GLU A 134 10.12 13.02 24.65
CA GLU A 134 10.96 11.83 24.63
C GLU A 134 11.97 11.89 23.49
N GLY A 135 13.15 11.38 23.72
CA GLY A 135 14.18 11.19 22.71
C GLY A 135 14.77 9.79 22.85
N GLU A 136 14.99 9.12 21.74
CA GLU A 136 15.60 7.81 21.69
C GLU A 136 16.75 7.79 20.70
N ILE A 137 17.86 7.16 21.09
CA ILE A 137 18.96 6.81 20.20
C ILE A 137 19.22 5.32 20.39
N SER A 138 19.22 4.58 19.31
CA SER A 138 19.52 3.15 19.33
C SER A 138 20.43 2.75 18.19
N GLY A 139 21.12 1.63 18.36
CA GLY A 139 22.04 1.07 17.37
C GLY A 139 21.91 -0.44 17.30
N GLY A 140 22.29 -1.01 16.17
CA GLY A 140 22.17 -2.43 15.91
C GLY A 140 23.26 -2.98 14.99
N SER A 141 23.10 -4.25 14.62
CA SER A 141 23.96 -4.91 13.64
C SER A 141 23.92 -4.20 12.30
N TYR A 142 24.94 -4.42 11.48
CA TYR A 142 25.06 -3.86 10.12
C TYR A 142 25.05 -2.33 10.07
N GLY A 143 25.61 -1.67 11.11
CA GLY A 143 25.70 -0.21 11.16
C GLY A 143 24.35 0.49 11.34
N ARG A 144 23.29 -0.23 11.76
CA ARG A 144 21.97 0.36 12.03
C ARG A 144 22.09 1.40 13.15
N ALA A 145 21.62 2.60 12.88
CA ALA A 145 21.54 3.71 13.82
C ALA A 145 20.17 4.39 13.67
N ILE A 146 19.48 4.59 14.78
CA ILE A 146 18.16 5.19 14.84
C ILE A 146 18.22 6.34 15.84
N ALA A 147 17.70 7.49 15.46
CA ALA A 147 17.44 8.61 16.35
C ALA A 147 16.00 9.06 16.16
N SER A 148 15.26 9.22 17.24
CA SER A 148 13.90 9.74 17.21
C SER A 148 13.67 10.73 18.33
N VAL A 149 12.75 11.67 18.09
CA VAL A 149 12.26 12.61 19.08
C VAL A 149 10.76 12.75 18.92
N GLN A 150 10.04 12.80 20.03
CA GLN A 150 8.61 13.13 20.05
C GLN A 150 8.31 14.08 21.19
N ALA A 151 7.39 15.00 20.94
CA ALA A 151 6.90 15.95 21.92
C ALA A 151 5.42 16.22 21.70
N GLY A 152 4.66 16.30 22.77
CA GLY A 152 3.23 16.62 22.70
C GLY A 152 2.70 17.17 24.00
N GLY A 153 1.55 17.82 23.89
CA GLY A 153 0.84 18.39 25.03
C GLY A 153 -0.30 19.29 24.61
N GLN A 154 -1.03 19.75 25.59
CA GLN A 154 -2.13 20.70 25.42
C GLN A 154 -2.04 21.88 26.36
N THR A 155 -2.59 22.99 25.93
CA THR A 155 -2.82 24.17 26.78
C THR A 155 -4.19 24.77 26.51
N GLY A 156 -5.05 24.77 27.52
CA GLY A 156 -6.47 25.10 27.32
C GLY A 156 -7.10 24.21 26.24
N ASN A 157 -7.64 24.85 25.23
CA ASN A 157 -8.34 24.18 24.12
C ASN A 157 -7.44 23.81 22.94
N LEU A 158 -6.14 24.16 22.99
CA LEU A 158 -5.19 23.90 21.92
C LEU A 158 -4.28 22.73 22.29
N SER A 159 -3.94 21.92 21.29
CA SER A 159 -2.99 20.82 21.43
C SER A 159 -1.98 20.80 20.28
N GLY A 160 -0.81 20.24 20.55
CA GLY A 160 0.22 20.04 19.56
C GLY A 160 0.99 18.76 19.82
N TYR A 161 1.33 18.07 18.75
CA TYR A 161 2.19 16.89 18.76
C TYR A 161 3.13 16.94 17.58
N ILE A 162 4.36 16.54 17.79
CA ILE A 162 5.38 16.35 16.75
C ILE A 162 6.20 15.12 17.06
N THR A 163 6.54 14.36 16.03
CA THR A 163 7.62 13.37 16.07
C THR A 163 8.45 13.45 14.81
N ALA A 164 9.74 13.20 14.95
CA ALA A 164 10.66 13.03 13.84
C ALA A 164 11.61 11.88 14.13
N ASP A 165 11.93 11.10 13.11
CA ASP A 165 12.92 10.05 13.19
C ASP A 165 13.87 10.03 12.00
N ALA A 166 15.06 9.48 12.27
CA ALA A 166 16.11 9.28 11.31
C ALA A 166 16.71 7.88 11.50
N ILE A 167 16.70 7.08 10.44
CA ILE A 167 17.23 5.73 10.42
C ILE A 167 18.32 5.65 9.35
N ASN A 168 19.49 5.11 9.70
CA ASN A 168 20.50 4.66 8.75
C ASN A 168 20.79 3.20 9.02
N ASP A 169 20.92 2.42 7.96
CA ASP A 169 21.22 1.00 7.99
C ASP A 169 22.12 0.67 6.82
N ALA A 170 23.26 0.02 7.04
CA ALA A 170 24.14 -0.39 5.96
C ALA A 170 23.61 -1.65 5.23
N GLY A 171 22.62 -2.32 5.82
CA GLY A 171 22.07 -3.57 5.30
C GLY A 171 22.95 -4.79 5.59
N TRP A 172 22.35 -5.95 5.71
CA TRP A 172 23.09 -7.21 5.94
C TRP A 172 23.59 -7.84 4.66
N ARG A 173 23.01 -7.49 3.51
CA ARG A 173 23.45 -7.91 2.17
C ARG A 173 24.39 -6.88 1.55
N ASN A 174 25.16 -7.30 0.58
CA ASN A 174 26.00 -6.39 -0.21
C ASN A 174 25.11 -5.34 -0.89
N ASN A 175 25.55 -4.09 -0.93
CA ASN A 175 24.86 -2.97 -1.59
C ASN A 175 23.38 -2.80 -1.19
N SER A 176 23.02 -3.03 0.08
CA SER A 176 21.63 -2.92 0.56
C SER A 176 21.41 -1.84 1.65
N PRO A 177 22.03 -0.65 1.55
CA PRO A 177 21.83 0.39 2.55
C PRO A 177 20.42 0.98 2.50
N SER A 178 20.01 1.52 3.65
CA SER A 178 18.75 2.25 3.80
C SER A 178 18.96 3.51 4.63
N SER A 179 18.25 4.58 4.27
CA SER A 179 18.26 5.85 4.98
C SER A 179 16.86 6.45 4.97
N LEU A 180 16.22 6.54 6.14
CA LEU A 180 14.88 7.07 6.28
C LEU A 180 14.89 8.35 7.10
N ARG A 181 14.07 9.31 6.71
CA ARG A 181 13.83 10.58 7.40
C ARG A 181 12.35 10.87 7.38
N ARG A 182 11.73 10.91 8.54
CA ARG A 182 10.27 11.05 8.65
C ARG A 182 9.90 12.08 9.70
N VAL A 183 8.80 12.75 9.48
CA VAL A 183 8.19 13.67 10.43
C VAL A 183 6.68 13.51 10.40
N TYR A 184 6.05 13.57 11.56
CA TYR A 184 4.60 13.68 11.70
C TYR A 184 4.29 14.79 12.70
N THR A 185 3.27 15.61 12.39
CA THR A 185 2.77 16.66 13.29
C THR A 185 1.25 16.64 13.34
N ASP A 186 0.70 17.02 14.49
CA ASP A 186 -0.73 17.28 14.70
C ASP A 186 -0.91 18.58 15.47
N LEU A 187 -1.78 19.44 14.96
CA LEU A 187 -2.24 20.64 15.65
C LEU A 187 -3.74 20.52 15.86
N GLY A 188 -4.18 20.54 17.11
CA GLY A 188 -5.57 20.35 17.50
C GLY A 188 -6.16 21.57 18.19
N ALA A 189 -7.46 21.78 17.98
CA ALA A 189 -8.27 22.76 18.70
C ALA A 189 -9.61 22.14 19.10
N ARG A 190 -9.97 22.21 20.38
CA ARG A 190 -11.19 21.62 20.93
C ARG A 190 -12.07 22.68 21.58
N GLY A 191 -13.32 22.79 21.16
CA GLY A 191 -14.37 23.55 21.82
C GLY A 191 -15.32 22.62 22.58
N ASP A 192 -16.43 23.15 23.09
CA ASP A 192 -17.40 22.36 23.86
C ASP A 192 -18.03 21.22 23.04
N GLN A 193 -18.32 21.47 21.77
CA GLN A 193 -18.97 20.52 20.87
C GLN A 193 -18.13 20.23 19.62
N THR A 194 -17.00 20.88 19.46
CA THR A 194 -16.19 20.80 18.22
C THR A 194 -14.77 20.41 18.51
N GLU A 195 -14.17 19.68 17.57
CA GLU A 195 -12.76 19.30 17.61
C GLU A 195 -12.18 19.37 16.20
N PHE A 196 -11.07 20.07 16.03
CA PHE A 196 -10.39 20.26 14.75
C PHE A 196 -8.96 19.78 14.88
N HIS A 197 -8.46 19.13 13.82
CA HIS A 197 -7.06 18.75 13.69
C HIS A 197 -6.55 19.10 12.30
N VAL A 198 -5.31 19.55 12.25
CA VAL A 198 -4.51 19.64 11.02
C VAL A 198 -3.26 18.81 11.24
N THR A 199 -3.03 17.82 10.36
CA THR A 199 -1.87 16.94 10.47
C THR A 199 -1.01 17.04 9.23
N PHE A 200 0.31 16.87 9.41
CA PHE A 200 1.26 16.76 8.32
C PHE A 200 2.16 15.55 8.54
N THR A 201 2.32 14.74 7.48
CA THR A 201 3.32 13.67 7.40
C THR A 201 4.26 13.98 6.26
N GLY A 202 5.56 14.02 6.54
CA GLY A 202 6.62 14.21 5.56
C GLY A 202 7.63 13.08 5.64
N ALA A 203 8.15 12.65 4.50
CA ALA A 203 9.20 11.65 4.44
C ALA A 203 10.11 11.85 3.23
N ASP A 204 11.39 11.48 3.43
CA ASP A 204 12.43 11.41 2.41
C ASP A 204 13.27 10.16 2.70
N ASN A 205 12.99 9.07 1.98
CA ASN A 205 13.48 7.74 2.28
C ASN A 205 14.19 7.15 1.06
N PHE A 206 15.41 6.68 1.29
CA PHE A 206 16.23 6.01 0.30
C PHE A 206 16.58 4.62 0.78
N PHE A 207 16.44 3.61 -0.08
CA PHE A 207 16.84 2.26 0.22
C PHE A 207 17.20 1.47 -1.04
N ASN A 208 18.11 0.53 -0.88
CA ASN A 208 18.38 -0.47 -1.87
C ASN A 208 17.64 -1.76 -1.52
N GLY A 209 16.85 -2.23 -2.49
CA GLY A 209 16.36 -3.59 -2.52
C GLY A 209 17.45 -4.53 -3.03
N THR A 210 17.09 -5.77 -3.19
CA THR A 210 17.95 -6.76 -3.86
C THR A 210 17.06 -7.61 -4.75
N ALA A 211 17.42 -7.77 -6.02
CA ALA A 211 16.76 -8.71 -6.91
C ALA A 211 16.90 -10.16 -6.40
N ALA A 212 16.05 -11.05 -6.91
CA ALA A 212 16.17 -12.48 -6.64
C ALA A 212 17.58 -12.98 -6.98
N THR A 213 18.28 -13.55 -6.01
CA THR A 213 19.66 -13.98 -6.15
C THR A 213 19.73 -15.47 -6.45
N PRO A 214 20.46 -15.90 -7.50
CA PRO A 214 20.66 -17.32 -7.79
C PRO A 214 21.23 -18.08 -6.59
N VAL A 215 20.70 -19.28 -6.35
CA VAL A 215 21.11 -20.14 -5.23
C VAL A 215 22.61 -20.41 -5.24
N GLN A 216 23.22 -20.56 -6.41
CA GLN A 216 24.66 -20.79 -6.56
C GLN A 216 25.52 -19.63 -6.01
N MET A 217 25.02 -18.41 -6.03
CA MET A 217 25.68 -17.26 -5.42
C MET A 217 25.48 -17.26 -3.90
N LEU A 218 24.29 -17.63 -3.44
CA LEU A 218 23.99 -17.75 -2.01
C LEU A 218 24.80 -18.89 -1.36
N ASP A 219 25.06 -19.98 -2.07
CA ASP A 219 25.95 -21.07 -1.63
C ASP A 219 27.40 -20.60 -1.39
N GLN A 220 27.84 -19.55 -2.10
CA GLN A 220 29.13 -18.92 -1.88
C GLN A 220 29.11 -17.90 -0.75
N SER A 221 28.08 -17.07 -0.71
CA SER A 221 27.87 -16.07 0.35
C SER A 221 26.40 -15.69 0.45
N TRP A 222 25.84 -15.79 1.65
CA TRP A 222 24.47 -15.36 1.95
C TRP A 222 24.23 -13.86 1.75
N SER A 223 25.29 -13.04 1.81
CA SER A 223 25.23 -11.60 1.56
C SER A 223 25.24 -11.23 0.07
N SER A 224 25.38 -12.20 -0.82
CA SER A 224 25.41 -11.96 -2.27
C SER A 224 24.11 -11.34 -2.76
N ILE A 225 24.22 -10.45 -3.74
CA ILE A 225 23.12 -9.90 -4.53
C ILE A 225 23.35 -10.24 -6.00
N PHE A 226 22.28 -10.32 -6.81
CA PHE A 226 22.41 -10.68 -8.21
C PHE A 226 22.77 -9.47 -9.06
N THR A 227 22.02 -8.37 -8.97
CA THR A 227 22.27 -7.14 -9.73
C THR A 227 22.32 -5.90 -8.83
N ASN A 228 23.00 -4.88 -9.29
CA ASN A 228 23.14 -3.57 -8.68
C ASN A 228 23.32 -2.52 -9.81
N PRO A 229 22.70 -1.33 -9.76
CA PRO A 229 21.90 -0.78 -8.65
C PRO A 229 20.51 -1.42 -8.53
N GLN A 230 19.91 -1.28 -7.32
CA GLN A 230 18.53 -1.65 -7.01
C GLN A 230 18.02 -0.61 -6.01
N THR A 231 17.87 0.62 -6.46
CA THR A 231 17.63 1.75 -5.55
C THR A 231 16.22 2.29 -5.67
N THR A 232 15.60 2.60 -4.53
CA THR A 232 14.32 3.29 -4.46
C THR A 232 14.49 4.54 -3.60
N HIS A 233 13.99 5.66 -4.09
CA HIS A 233 13.90 6.92 -3.36
C HIS A 233 12.45 7.35 -3.30
N ASN A 234 11.88 7.36 -2.11
CA ASN A 234 10.49 7.72 -1.83
C ASN A 234 10.41 9.06 -1.11
N GLN A 235 9.55 9.95 -1.61
CA GLN A 235 9.26 11.24 -0.97
C GLN A 235 7.77 11.41 -0.76
N LEU A 236 7.39 11.97 0.39
CA LEU A 236 6.00 12.22 0.76
C LEU A 236 5.81 13.60 1.36
N ALA A 237 4.74 14.27 0.93
CA ALA A 237 4.11 15.38 1.64
C ALA A 237 2.60 15.09 1.75
N PHE A 238 2.11 14.88 2.96
CA PHE A 238 0.72 14.49 3.22
C PHE A 238 0.11 15.40 4.29
N LEU A 239 -0.88 16.19 3.89
CA LEU A 239 -1.61 17.12 4.74
C LEU A 239 -3.05 16.63 4.91
N THR A 240 -3.55 16.64 6.16
CA THR A 240 -4.97 16.39 6.43
C THR A 240 -5.56 17.48 7.31
N ALA A 241 -6.84 17.73 7.11
CA ALA A 241 -7.66 18.54 8.00
C ALA A 241 -8.90 17.75 8.38
N SER A 242 -9.20 17.64 9.66
CA SER A 242 -10.40 16.97 10.14
C SER A 242 -11.18 17.85 11.12
N ALA A 243 -12.49 17.71 11.07
CA ALA A 243 -13.42 18.38 11.94
C ALA A 243 -14.42 17.37 12.49
N THR A 244 -14.66 17.42 13.79
CA THR A 244 -15.70 16.66 14.47
C THR A 244 -16.63 17.63 15.20
N TRP A 245 -17.93 17.48 15.00
CA TRP A 245 -18.95 18.25 15.66
C TRP A 245 -19.95 17.33 16.37
N ARG A 246 -20.14 17.55 17.67
CA ARG A 246 -21.02 16.79 18.56
C ARG A 246 -22.10 17.72 19.10
N PRO A 247 -23.19 17.99 18.34
CA PRO A 247 -24.26 18.90 18.79
C PRO A 247 -25.06 18.36 19.95
N SER A 248 -25.03 17.06 20.20
CA SER A 248 -25.67 16.36 21.31
C SER A 248 -24.85 15.14 21.73
N ASP A 249 -25.25 14.51 22.83
CA ASP A 249 -24.60 13.26 23.31
C ASP A 249 -24.82 12.06 22.37
N THR A 250 -25.80 12.15 21.46
CA THR A 250 -26.18 11.07 20.56
C THR A 250 -25.73 11.29 19.11
N TRP A 251 -25.45 12.52 18.69
CA TRP A 251 -25.09 12.84 17.31
C TRP A 251 -23.64 13.30 17.19
N THR A 252 -22.95 12.75 16.18
CA THR A 252 -21.60 13.15 15.81
C THR A 252 -21.51 13.30 14.29
N TYR A 253 -21.00 14.43 13.85
CA TYR A 253 -20.65 14.69 12.45
C TYR A 253 -19.15 14.78 12.33
N GLN A 254 -18.61 14.18 11.29
CA GLN A 254 -17.18 14.23 11.01
C GLN A 254 -16.95 14.56 9.54
N ALA A 255 -15.95 15.41 9.29
CA ALA A 255 -15.45 15.72 7.97
C ALA A 255 -13.93 15.61 7.96
N ILE A 256 -13.38 15.01 6.91
CA ILE A 256 -11.95 14.89 6.66
C ILE A 256 -11.69 15.37 5.25
N ALA A 257 -10.64 16.17 5.05
CA ALA A 257 -10.12 16.54 3.74
C ALA A 257 -8.60 16.32 3.74
N TYR A 258 -8.05 15.96 2.59
CA TYR A 258 -6.61 15.73 2.49
C TYR A 258 -6.04 16.14 1.13
N TYR A 259 -4.73 16.39 1.14
CA TYR A 259 -3.86 16.48 -0.02
C TYR A 259 -2.60 15.67 0.23
N ARG A 260 -2.20 14.85 -0.74
CA ARG A 260 -1.03 14.00 -0.67
C ARG A 260 -0.24 14.07 -1.99
N ASN A 261 1.02 14.45 -1.89
CA ASN A 261 2.01 14.37 -2.97
C ASN A 261 2.98 13.24 -2.65
N PHE A 262 3.08 12.30 -3.56
CA PHE A 262 4.02 11.18 -3.52
C PHE A 262 4.92 11.24 -4.73
N GLN A 263 6.21 11.02 -4.53
CA GLN A 263 7.20 10.88 -5.58
C GLN A 263 8.07 9.67 -5.31
N GLN A 264 8.34 8.91 -6.35
CA GLN A 264 9.24 7.77 -6.31
C GLN A 264 10.14 7.80 -7.54
N SER A 265 11.44 7.61 -7.33
CA SER A 265 12.35 7.20 -8.38
C SER A 265 12.93 5.82 -8.03
N HIS A 266 12.97 4.95 -9.03
CA HIS A 266 13.55 3.63 -8.91
C HIS A 266 14.58 3.43 -10.01
N VAL A 267 15.72 2.80 -9.66
CA VAL A 267 16.78 2.44 -10.59
C VAL A 267 17.11 0.98 -10.37
N ASP A 268 16.98 0.21 -11.43
CA ASP A 268 17.12 -1.22 -11.42
C ASP A 268 18.15 -1.68 -12.47
N GLY A 269 19.20 -2.32 -12.05
CA GLY A 269 20.18 -2.95 -12.94
C GLY A 269 19.75 -4.38 -13.23
N ASN A 270 19.52 -4.69 -14.50
CA ASN A 270 18.97 -5.96 -14.95
C ASN A 270 19.83 -6.62 -16.04
N ASN A 271 19.57 -7.90 -16.27
CA ASN A 271 19.96 -8.54 -17.52
C ASN A 271 19.10 -7.98 -18.66
N THR A 272 19.65 -7.94 -19.86
CA THR A 272 18.90 -7.55 -21.06
C THR A 272 18.75 -8.74 -22.01
N ASN A 273 17.70 -8.70 -22.83
CA ASN A 273 17.55 -9.59 -23.98
C ASN A 273 18.36 -9.12 -25.21
N ALA A 274 19.01 -7.96 -25.14
CA ALA A 274 19.89 -7.51 -26.20
C ALA A 274 21.05 -8.49 -26.41
N SER A 275 21.39 -8.77 -27.66
CA SER A 275 22.48 -9.66 -28.05
C SER A 275 23.58 -8.93 -28.80
N ASN A 276 24.81 -9.29 -28.50
CA ASN A 276 26.01 -8.91 -29.25
C ASN A 276 26.66 -10.11 -29.95
N ASP A 277 25.98 -11.27 -30.00
CA ASP A 277 26.44 -12.46 -30.66
C ASP A 277 26.28 -12.32 -32.18
N PRO A 278 27.39 -12.30 -32.95
CA PRO A 278 27.33 -12.13 -34.40
C PRO A 278 26.70 -13.31 -35.14
N THR A 279 26.49 -14.45 -34.46
CA THR A 279 25.79 -15.61 -35.03
C THR A 279 24.28 -15.54 -34.86
N VAL A 280 23.79 -14.68 -33.97
CA VAL A 280 22.38 -14.46 -33.66
C VAL A 280 21.84 -13.23 -34.38
N CYS A 281 22.63 -12.16 -34.41
CA CYS A 281 22.20 -10.89 -34.98
C CYS A 281 22.13 -10.91 -36.51
N PRO A 282 21.07 -10.34 -37.13
CA PRO A 282 20.92 -10.24 -38.59
C PRO A 282 22.09 -9.52 -39.27
N ASP A 283 22.61 -8.48 -38.60
CA ASP A 283 23.84 -7.79 -38.97
C ASP A 283 24.87 -8.01 -37.84
N PRO A 284 25.97 -8.77 -38.11
CA PRO A 284 26.96 -9.09 -37.08
C PRO A 284 27.75 -7.86 -36.59
N THR A 285 27.66 -6.72 -37.28
CA THR A 285 28.31 -5.47 -36.88
C THR A 285 27.44 -4.62 -35.95
N LEU A 286 26.19 -5.03 -35.73
CA LEU A 286 25.20 -4.31 -34.91
C LEU A 286 24.74 -5.20 -33.74
N LEU A 287 24.32 -4.57 -32.67
CA LEU A 287 23.55 -5.23 -31.61
C LEU A 287 22.14 -5.52 -32.11
N CYS A 288 21.54 -6.59 -31.59
CA CYS A 288 20.17 -6.96 -31.93
C CYS A 288 19.32 -7.27 -30.70
N PHE A 289 18.01 -7.36 -30.92
CA PHE A 289 17.04 -7.64 -29.88
C PHE A 289 15.97 -8.61 -30.42
N PRO A 290 15.57 -9.63 -29.66
CA PRO A 290 14.46 -10.50 -30.02
C PRO A 290 13.15 -9.71 -29.93
N ASN A 291 12.30 -9.84 -30.94
CA ASN A 291 10.98 -9.28 -30.95
C ASN A 291 9.97 -10.32 -30.38
N LEU A 292 8.83 -9.86 -29.96
CA LEU A 292 7.75 -10.70 -29.39
C LEU A 292 7.17 -11.70 -30.40
N ASP A 293 7.23 -11.40 -31.69
CA ASP A 293 6.80 -12.30 -32.76
C ASP A 293 7.85 -13.40 -33.06
N GLY A 294 8.94 -13.45 -32.29
CA GLY A 294 10.05 -14.40 -32.45
C GLY A 294 11.05 -14.01 -33.53
N THR A 295 10.88 -12.88 -34.20
CA THR A 295 11.92 -12.36 -35.13
C THR A 295 13.02 -11.64 -34.33
N ILE A 296 14.15 -11.40 -34.98
CA ILE A 296 15.27 -10.64 -34.41
C ILE A 296 15.50 -9.40 -35.26
N SER A 297 15.60 -8.25 -34.64
CA SER A 297 15.88 -6.97 -35.32
C SER A 297 17.11 -6.26 -34.73
N ASN A 298 17.70 -5.36 -35.49
CA ASN A 298 18.78 -4.54 -34.97
C ASN A 298 18.29 -3.62 -33.86
N LEU A 299 19.04 -3.55 -32.77
CA LEU A 299 18.71 -2.72 -31.63
C LEU A 299 18.82 -1.23 -31.98
N THR A 300 17.80 -0.46 -31.62
CA THR A 300 17.72 0.98 -31.89
C THR A 300 17.70 1.82 -30.62
N THR A 301 18.28 3.00 -30.69
CA THR A 301 18.24 3.99 -29.61
C THR A 301 17.00 4.88 -29.72
N THR A 302 16.73 5.65 -28.68
CA THR A 302 15.71 6.72 -28.67
C THR A 302 15.94 7.82 -29.72
N ARG A 303 17.14 7.87 -30.32
CA ARG A 303 17.48 8.77 -31.43
C ARG A 303 17.28 8.14 -32.81
N GLY A 304 16.74 6.91 -32.86
CA GLY A 304 16.52 6.18 -34.10
C GLY A 304 17.82 5.64 -34.75
N GLN A 305 18.90 5.56 -34.00
CA GLN A 305 20.19 5.05 -34.48
C GLN A 305 20.34 3.59 -34.09
N THR A 306 20.88 2.77 -34.99
CA THR A 306 21.31 1.40 -34.67
C THR A 306 22.55 1.42 -33.76
N MET A 307 22.70 0.42 -32.92
CA MET A 307 23.81 0.30 -31.97
C MET A 307 24.91 -0.59 -32.54
N PRO A 308 26.15 -0.08 -32.69
CA PRO A 308 27.24 -0.88 -33.22
C PRO A 308 27.72 -1.92 -32.19
N ASN A 309 28.02 -3.12 -32.68
CA ASN A 309 28.61 -4.20 -31.90
C ASN A 309 30.14 -4.06 -31.91
N SER A 310 30.69 -3.16 -31.07
CA SER A 310 32.12 -2.85 -31.04
C SER A 310 32.62 -2.49 -29.65
N GLY A 311 33.89 -2.65 -29.39
CA GLY A 311 34.54 -2.27 -28.15
C GLY A 311 33.96 -2.96 -26.93
N ALA A 312 33.53 -2.20 -25.94
CA ALA A 312 32.91 -2.70 -24.72
C ALA A 312 31.56 -3.40 -24.95
N LEU A 313 30.94 -3.19 -26.09
CA LEU A 313 29.67 -3.81 -26.50
C LEU A 313 29.90 -5.09 -27.33
N GLY A 314 31.14 -5.37 -27.71
CA GLY A 314 31.49 -6.53 -28.53
C GLY A 314 31.44 -7.85 -27.75
N PHE A 315 31.00 -8.93 -28.44
CA PHE A 315 31.08 -10.30 -27.92
C PHE A 315 32.53 -10.65 -27.52
N PRO A 316 32.80 -11.33 -26.40
CA PRO A 316 31.86 -12.05 -25.52
C PRO A 316 31.39 -11.27 -24.25
N ASN A 317 31.42 -9.94 -24.24
CA ASN A 317 30.93 -9.19 -23.08
C ASN A 317 29.44 -9.46 -22.86
N VAL A 318 29.02 -9.52 -21.60
CA VAL A 318 27.64 -9.71 -21.22
C VAL A 318 26.95 -8.33 -21.22
N LEU A 319 25.90 -8.21 -22.02
CA LEU A 319 25.07 -7.01 -22.02
C LEU A 319 24.10 -7.05 -20.84
N SER A 320 23.79 -5.88 -20.36
CA SER A 320 22.86 -5.64 -19.26
C SER A 320 22.09 -4.35 -19.54
N GLU A 321 21.09 -4.04 -18.72
CA GLU A 321 20.35 -2.77 -18.82
C GLU A 321 20.16 -2.15 -17.44
N ILE A 322 19.94 -0.85 -17.44
CA ILE A 322 19.53 -0.09 -16.26
C ILE A 322 18.18 0.54 -16.56
N ASP A 323 17.18 0.02 -15.85
CA ASP A 323 15.82 0.57 -15.93
C ASP A 323 15.66 1.68 -14.91
N ARG A 324 15.01 2.76 -15.33
CA ARG A 324 14.70 3.89 -14.47
C ARG A 324 13.23 4.22 -14.57
N THR A 325 12.55 4.22 -13.44
CA THR A 325 11.16 4.63 -13.35
C THR A 325 10.99 5.86 -12.47
N TRP A 326 10.05 6.69 -12.82
CA TRP A 326 9.62 7.84 -12.02
C TRP A 326 8.11 7.85 -11.91
N THR A 327 7.63 7.92 -10.68
CA THR A 327 6.21 8.05 -10.38
C THR A 327 6.00 9.34 -9.59
N THR A 328 5.06 10.17 -10.03
CA THR A 328 4.56 11.30 -9.27
C THR A 328 3.06 11.20 -9.15
N THR A 329 2.55 11.21 -7.92
CA THR A 329 1.12 11.17 -7.65
C THR A 329 0.70 12.37 -6.82
N ASN A 330 -0.31 13.10 -7.30
CA ASN A 330 -1.05 14.06 -6.50
C ASN A 330 -2.44 13.50 -6.23
N SER A 331 -2.77 13.28 -4.97
CA SER A 331 -4.10 12.81 -4.58
C SER A 331 -4.73 13.75 -3.58
N PHE A 332 -6.03 13.91 -3.69
CA PHE A 332 -6.82 14.73 -2.79
C PHE A 332 -8.24 14.20 -2.71
N GLY A 333 -8.87 14.46 -1.60
CA GLY A 333 -10.20 13.95 -1.37
C GLY A 333 -10.70 14.26 0.02
N GLY A 334 -11.73 13.54 0.40
CA GLY A 334 -12.30 13.70 1.72
C GLY A 334 -13.45 12.74 2.00
N THR A 335 -13.82 12.73 3.26
CA THR A 335 -14.94 11.93 3.77
C THR A 335 -15.79 12.81 4.65
N VAL A 336 -17.10 12.67 4.51
CA VAL A 336 -18.08 13.24 5.45
C VAL A 336 -18.94 12.11 5.98
N GLN A 337 -19.18 12.11 7.30
CA GLN A 337 -20.05 11.12 7.92
C GLN A 337 -20.87 11.70 9.06
N ALA A 338 -22.03 11.11 9.27
CA ALA A 338 -22.88 11.33 10.42
C ALA A 338 -23.07 10.02 11.16
N ALA A 339 -22.90 10.06 12.47
CA ALA A 339 -23.15 8.92 13.33
C ALA A 339 -24.13 9.30 14.44
N THR A 340 -25.03 8.37 14.77
CA THR A 340 -25.97 8.56 15.89
C THR A 340 -26.08 7.31 16.74
N SER A 341 -26.22 7.51 18.05
CA SER A 341 -26.53 6.48 19.04
C SER A 341 -27.93 6.65 19.63
N GLU A 342 -28.84 7.29 18.91
CA GLU A 342 -30.21 7.42 19.34
C GLU A 342 -30.93 6.07 19.42
N ARG A 343 -31.78 5.94 20.43
CA ARG A 343 -32.57 4.72 20.60
C ARG A 343 -33.63 4.59 19.50
N LEU A 344 -33.68 3.44 18.88
CA LEU A 344 -34.70 3.07 17.91
C LEU A 344 -35.65 2.05 18.56
N PHE A 345 -36.96 2.35 18.58
CA PHE A 345 -37.99 1.51 19.23
C PHE A 345 -37.69 1.16 20.70
N GLY A 346 -36.96 2.02 21.41
CA GLY A 346 -36.57 1.80 22.80
C GLY A 346 -35.29 0.94 23.01
N HIS A 347 -34.69 0.44 21.94
CA HIS A 347 -33.46 -0.31 21.92
C HIS A 347 -32.27 0.59 21.60
N ASN A 348 -31.06 0.22 22.06
CA ASN A 348 -29.84 0.92 21.65
C ASN A 348 -29.59 0.68 20.18
N ASN A 349 -29.16 1.73 19.49
CA ASN A 349 -28.90 1.73 18.07
C ASN A 349 -27.67 2.57 17.77
N ASN A 350 -26.81 2.14 16.84
CA ASN A 350 -25.64 2.90 16.38
C ASN A 350 -25.63 2.89 14.85
N LEU A 351 -26.12 3.98 14.28
CA LEU A 351 -26.14 4.18 12.82
C LEU A 351 -25.01 5.13 12.40
N THR A 352 -24.27 4.75 11.38
CA THR A 352 -23.29 5.61 10.70
C THR A 352 -23.62 5.65 9.22
N ILE A 353 -23.65 6.83 8.62
CA ILE A 353 -23.81 7.05 7.18
C ILE A 353 -22.70 8.00 6.73
N GLY A 354 -22.09 7.72 5.59
CA GLY A 354 -21.01 8.57 5.08
C GLY A 354 -20.79 8.46 3.57
N LEU A 355 -20.07 9.45 3.08
CA LEU A 355 -19.63 9.58 1.70
C LEU A 355 -18.13 9.85 1.67
N SER A 356 -17.40 9.13 0.82
CA SER A 356 -15.99 9.38 0.53
C SER A 356 -15.80 9.71 -0.95
N VAL A 357 -14.88 10.63 -1.24
CA VAL A 357 -14.44 10.97 -2.60
C VAL A 357 -12.93 11.10 -2.59
N ASP A 358 -12.26 10.38 -3.50
CA ASP A 358 -10.82 10.38 -3.64
C ASP A 358 -10.45 10.57 -5.11
N ARG A 359 -9.59 11.53 -5.42
CA ARG A 359 -9.08 11.79 -6.76
C ARG A 359 -7.58 11.68 -6.77
N GLY A 360 -7.04 10.94 -7.76
CA GLY A 360 -5.62 10.80 -8.00
C GLY A 360 -5.24 11.29 -9.39
N LEU A 361 -4.08 11.94 -9.47
CA LEU A 361 -3.42 12.36 -10.69
C LEU A 361 -2.02 11.74 -10.69
N VAL A 362 -1.78 10.80 -11.59
CA VAL A 362 -0.53 10.05 -11.70
C VAL A 362 0.21 10.46 -12.96
N GLN A 363 1.51 10.62 -12.83
CA GLN A 363 2.46 10.69 -13.92
C GLN A 363 3.51 9.61 -13.68
N PHE A 364 3.66 8.71 -14.64
CA PHE A 364 4.65 7.64 -14.62
C PHE A 364 5.49 7.70 -15.88
N SER A 365 6.78 7.43 -15.75
CA SER A 365 7.66 7.25 -16.90
C SER A 365 8.72 6.21 -16.63
N THR A 366 9.14 5.50 -17.69
CA THR A 366 10.24 4.55 -17.65
C THR A 366 11.16 4.73 -18.84
N THR A 367 12.44 4.39 -18.64
CA THR A 367 13.48 4.34 -19.68
C THR A 367 14.47 3.25 -19.34
N SER A 368 14.96 2.55 -20.36
CA SER A 368 16.01 1.53 -20.24
C SER A 368 17.29 1.99 -20.93
N GLU A 369 18.40 1.93 -20.22
CA GLU A 369 19.73 2.29 -20.69
C GLU A 369 20.55 1.01 -20.88
N LEU A 370 21.10 0.80 -22.09
CA LEU A 370 22.00 -0.31 -22.33
C LEU A 370 23.27 -0.18 -21.50
N GLY A 371 23.73 -1.29 -20.95
CA GLY A 371 24.92 -1.37 -20.12
C GLY A 371 25.65 -2.70 -20.29
N THR A 372 26.60 -2.92 -19.44
CA THR A 372 27.35 -4.18 -19.34
C THR A 372 27.56 -4.56 -17.89
N ASP A 373 27.59 -5.86 -17.67
CA ASP A 373 28.08 -6.51 -16.47
C ASP A 373 29.29 -7.36 -16.85
N ASN A 374 30.46 -6.95 -16.46
CA ASN A 374 31.70 -7.71 -16.71
C ASN A 374 32.22 -8.34 -15.41
N ALA A 375 33.11 -9.35 -15.57
CA ALA A 375 33.64 -10.13 -14.46
C ALA A 375 34.31 -9.30 -13.34
N ASN A 376 34.72 -8.06 -13.62
CA ASN A 376 35.34 -7.17 -12.65
C ASN A 376 34.31 -6.23 -11.96
N GLN A 377 33.12 -6.12 -12.50
CA GLN A 377 32.06 -5.21 -12.02
C GLN A 377 30.84 -5.96 -11.49
N PHE A 378 30.74 -7.26 -11.76
CA PHE A 378 29.64 -8.08 -11.26
C PHE A 378 29.50 -7.97 -9.73
N PRO A 379 28.31 -7.76 -9.18
CA PRO A 379 27.00 -7.73 -9.86
C PRO A 379 26.58 -6.33 -10.34
N THR A 380 27.48 -5.36 -10.48
CA THR A 380 27.13 -3.97 -10.78
C THR A 380 27.06 -3.73 -12.28
N VAL A 381 25.90 -3.37 -12.77
CA VAL A 381 25.64 -2.95 -14.14
C VAL A 381 26.18 -1.55 -14.37
N GLN A 382 26.96 -1.36 -15.44
CA GLN A 382 27.47 -0.06 -15.87
C GLN A 382 26.79 0.35 -17.17
N GLY A 383 26.06 1.47 -17.14
CA GLY A 383 25.37 2.03 -18.30
C GLY A 383 26.32 2.73 -19.27
N PHE A 384 25.94 2.79 -20.54
CA PHE A 384 26.69 3.41 -21.63
C PHE A 384 26.14 4.78 -22.07
N GLY A 385 25.05 5.27 -21.45
CA GLY A 385 24.35 6.47 -21.91
C GLY A 385 23.54 6.25 -23.20
N LEU A 386 23.28 5.02 -23.57
CA LEU A 386 22.53 4.61 -24.76
C LEU A 386 21.16 4.10 -24.35
N PHE A 387 20.14 4.92 -24.54
CA PHE A 387 18.76 4.57 -24.19
C PHE A 387 18.11 3.77 -25.31
N ILE A 388 17.51 2.64 -24.95
CA ILE A 388 16.89 1.67 -25.86
C ILE A 388 15.51 2.17 -26.31
N ASN A 389 15.20 1.95 -27.58
CA ASN A 389 13.85 2.14 -28.13
C ASN A 389 13.52 0.97 -29.06
N GLN A 390 13.02 -0.10 -28.47
CA GLN A 390 12.69 -1.37 -29.17
C GLN A 390 11.28 -1.82 -28.77
N PRO A 391 10.20 -1.12 -29.21
CA PRO A 391 8.85 -1.45 -28.79
C PRO A 391 8.39 -2.86 -29.17
N SER A 392 8.92 -3.40 -30.30
CA SER A 392 8.65 -4.77 -30.73
C SER A 392 9.25 -5.85 -29.84
N GLY A 393 10.21 -5.49 -28.97
CA GLY A 393 10.88 -6.35 -28.01
C GLY A 393 10.63 -5.96 -26.56
N ASP A 394 9.61 -5.20 -26.27
CA ASP A 394 9.17 -4.78 -24.92
C ASP A 394 10.00 -3.71 -24.22
N VAL A 395 10.97 -3.11 -24.86
CA VAL A 395 11.86 -2.14 -24.24
C VAL A 395 11.80 -0.82 -25.00
N ALA A 396 11.07 0.15 -24.47
CA ALA A 396 10.97 1.48 -25.03
C ALA A 396 10.65 2.51 -23.93
N PRO A 397 10.95 3.81 -24.14
CA PRO A 397 10.49 4.84 -23.23
C PRO A 397 8.98 4.88 -23.16
N VAL A 398 8.43 4.89 -21.94
CA VAL A 398 7.00 5.03 -21.68
C VAL A 398 6.74 6.30 -20.88
N GLY A 399 5.66 6.99 -21.21
CA GLY A 399 5.08 8.06 -20.43
C GLY A 399 3.58 7.84 -20.27
N LEU A 400 3.15 7.55 -19.05
CA LEU A 400 1.76 7.29 -18.72
C LEU A 400 1.20 8.38 -17.82
N GLY A 401 0.10 9.00 -18.23
CA GLY A 401 -0.76 9.81 -17.38
C GLY A 401 -1.97 9.00 -16.92
N ALA A 402 -2.30 9.04 -15.63
CA ALA A 402 -3.55 8.45 -15.16
C ALA A 402 -4.32 9.40 -14.25
N THR A 403 -5.64 9.39 -14.37
CA THR A 403 -6.54 10.06 -13.44
C THR A 403 -7.53 9.07 -12.87
N THR A 404 -7.69 9.08 -11.56
CA THR A 404 -8.65 8.25 -10.86
C THR A 404 -9.68 9.10 -10.14
N LEU A 405 -10.92 8.63 -10.09
CA LEU A 405 -11.97 9.16 -9.23
C LEU A 405 -12.65 7.97 -8.54
N TYR A 406 -12.54 7.91 -7.23
CA TYR A 406 -13.20 6.91 -6.42
C TYR A 406 -14.26 7.58 -5.54
N THR A 407 -15.48 7.06 -5.55
CA THR A 407 -16.58 7.54 -4.72
C THR A 407 -17.20 6.37 -3.98
N GLY A 408 -17.46 6.53 -2.70
CA GLY A 408 -18.09 5.51 -1.87
C GLY A 408 -19.18 6.10 -1.00
N LEU A 409 -20.41 5.62 -1.18
CA LEU A 409 -21.52 5.88 -0.26
C LEU A 409 -21.71 4.67 0.64
N TYR A 410 -21.73 4.85 1.96
CA TYR A 410 -21.85 3.75 2.90
C TYR A 410 -22.81 4.07 4.04
N ALA A 411 -23.38 3.00 4.58
CA ALA A 411 -24.14 3.01 5.81
C ALA A 411 -23.89 1.73 6.59
N THR A 412 -23.84 1.81 7.90
CA THR A 412 -23.80 0.65 8.81
C THR A 412 -24.62 0.97 10.06
N ASP A 413 -25.36 -0.02 10.52
CA ASP A 413 -26.22 0.09 11.69
C ASP A 413 -26.06 -1.13 12.58
N THR A 414 -25.85 -0.90 13.89
CA THR A 414 -25.78 -1.94 14.92
C THR A 414 -26.91 -1.73 15.89
N PHE A 415 -27.86 -2.66 15.90
CA PHE A 415 -29.09 -2.62 16.67
C PHE A 415 -29.11 -3.68 17.75
N ASP A 416 -29.32 -3.30 19.01
CA ASP A 416 -29.47 -4.20 20.15
C ASP A 416 -30.90 -4.76 20.20
N VAL A 417 -31.11 -5.93 19.59
CA VAL A 417 -32.42 -6.60 19.59
C VAL A 417 -32.85 -6.97 21.02
N THR A 418 -31.88 -7.40 21.83
CA THR A 418 -32.03 -7.68 23.27
C THR A 418 -30.76 -7.25 24.00
N SER A 419 -30.72 -7.36 25.32
CA SER A 419 -29.49 -7.13 26.10
C SER A 419 -28.34 -8.12 25.79
N ARG A 420 -28.65 -9.21 25.06
CA ARG A 420 -27.67 -10.27 24.68
C ARG A 420 -27.44 -10.37 23.19
N LEU A 421 -28.38 -9.93 22.35
CA LEU A 421 -28.32 -10.07 20.90
C LEU A 421 -28.19 -8.68 20.27
N SER A 422 -27.10 -8.43 19.59
CA SER A 422 -26.90 -7.29 18.70
C SER A 422 -26.78 -7.77 17.25
N VAL A 423 -27.43 -7.07 16.34
CA VAL A 423 -27.40 -7.35 14.89
C VAL A 423 -26.80 -6.13 14.19
N THR A 424 -25.86 -6.36 13.30
CA THR A 424 -25.26 -5.33 12.45
C THR A 424 -25.61 -5.59 11.00
N ALA A 425 -26.08 -4.55 10.33
CA ALA A 425 -26.26 -4.56 8.88
C ALA A 425 -25.62 -3.32 8.27
N GLY A 426 -25.08 -3.45 7.09
CA GLY A 426 -24.47 -2.33 6.40
C GLY A 426 -24.30 -2.59 4.91
N ALA A 427 -23.98 -1.54 4.19
CA ALA A 427 -23.64 -1.64 2.79
C ALA A 427 -22.74 -0.47 2.37
N ARG A 428 -21.98 -0.69 1.31
CA ARG A 428 -21.24 0.34 0.60
C ARG A 428 -21.47 0.20 -0.90
N TYR A 429 -21.73 1.31 -1.56
CA TYR A 429 -21.70 1.40 -3.01
C TYR A 429 -20.41 2.09 -3.41
N ASN A 430 -19.58 1.40 -4.19
CA ASN A 430 -18.34 1.92 -4.76
C ASN A 430 -18.53 2.25 -6.22
N PHE A 431 -18.01 3.42 -6.61
CA PHE A 431 -17.85 3.84 -7.99
C PHE A 431 -16.38 4.22 -8.21
N ALA A 432 -15.76 3.64 -9.24
CA ALA A 432 -14.38 3.89 -9.63
C ALA A 432 -14.30 4.25 -11.11
N GLN A 433 -13.72 5.40 -11.43
CA GLN A 433 -13.39 5.80 -12.79
C GLN A 433 -11.89 5.97 -12.92
N ILE A 434 -11.29 5.36 -13.94
CA ILE A 434 -9.85 5.35 -14.18
C ILE A 434 -9.63 5.68 -15.66
N ASN A 435 -8.94 6.79 -15.93
CA ASN A 435 -8.61 7.23 -17.27
C ASN A 435 -7.09 7.19 -17.44
N LEU A 436 -6.63 6.53 -18.49
CA LEU A 436 -5.23 6.40 -18.86
C LEU A 436 -4.95 7.17 -20.14
N THR A 437 -3.76 7.74 -20.24
CA THR A 437 -3.30 8.51 -21.40
C THR A 437 -1.85 8.17 -21.69
N ASP A 438 -1.55 7.77 -22.92
CA ASP A 438 -0.17 7.72 -23.41
C ASP A 438 0.35 9.13 -23.65
N VAL A 439 1.31 9.55 -22.84
CA VAL A 439 1.87 10.91 -22.87
C VAL A 439 2.89 11.08 -24.01
N LEU A 440 3.60 10.01 -24.35
CA LEU A 440 4.62 10.02 -25.40
C LEU A 440 4.05 9.71 -26.78
N GLY A 441 2.87 9.11 -26.86
CA GLY A 441 2.24 8.69 -28.11
C GLY A 441 2.92 7.48 -28.76
N ASN A 442 3.71 6.74 -27.99
CA ASN A 442 4.47 5.58 -28.48
C ASN A 442 3.68 4.27 -28.38
N ASP A 443 2.71 4.23 -27.49
CA ASP A 443 1.90 3.04 -27.25
C ASP A 443 0.43 3.40 -27.01
N PRO A 444 -0.39 3.44 -28.07
CA PRO A 444 -1.83 3.73 -27.94
C PRO A 444 -2.60 2.73 -27.04
N ALA A 445 -2.03 1.56 -26.77
CA ALA A 445 -2.64 0.57 -25.86
C ALA A 445 -2.65 1.04 -24.39
N LEU A 446 -1.77 1.97 -24.04
CA LEU A 446 -1.76 2.60 -22.71
C LEU A 446 -2.93 3.55 -22.48
N ALA A 447 -3.69 3.94 -23.51
CA ALA A 447 -4.80 4.86 -23.38
C ALA A 447 -6.12 4.12 -23.19
N GLY A 448 -6.90 4.52 -22.19
CA GLY A 448 -8.19 3.88 -21.92
C GLY A 448 -9.04 4.60 -20.88
N ASN A 449 -10.35 4.35 -20.94
CA ASN A 449 -11.32 4.84 -19.95
C ASN A 449 -12.05 3.63 -19.35
N HIS A 450 -11.91 3.46 -18.05
CA HIS A 450 -12.46 2.33 -17.34
C HIS A 450 -13.38 2.79 -16.22
N THR A 451 -14.51 2.11 -16.05
CA THR A 451 -15.47 2.42 -14.99
C THR A 451 -15.90 1.13 -14.32
N TYR A 452 -15.83 1.10 -13.00
CA TYR A 452 -16.23 -0.02 -12.16
C TYR A 452 -17.20 0.45 -11.10
N GLN A 453 -18.17 -0.39 -10.78
CA GLN A 453 -19.13 -0.09 -9.72
C GLN A 453 -19.58 -1.38 -9.05
N HIS A 454 -19.80 -1.32 -7.74
CA HIS A 454 -20.27 -2.49 -7.02
C HIS A 454 -21.01 -2.09 -5.73
N PHE A 455 -22.06 -2.86 -5.43
CA PHE A 455 -22.78 -2.79 -4.17
C PHE A 455 -22.27 -3.88 -3.23
N ASN A 456 -21.75 -3.50 -2.07
CA ASN A 456 -21.08 -4.35 -1.10
C ASN A 456 -21.92 -4.44 0.19
N PRO A 457 -22.84 -5.40 0.33
CA PRO A 457 -23.60 -5.59 1.55
C PRO A 457 -22.78 -6.30 2.63
N MET A 458 -23.16 -6.08 3.89
CA MET A 458 -22.68 -6.78 5.06
C MET A 458 -23.84 -7.01 6.02
N ALA A 459 -23.86 -8.19 6.67
CA ALA A 459 -24.75 -8.48 7.77
C ALA A 459 -24.08 -9.44 8.76
N GLY A 460 -24.34 -9.23 10.05
CA GLY A 460 -23.78 -10.08 11.09
C GLY A 460 -24.47 -9.87 12.42
N GLY A 461 -24.01 -10.60 13.43
CA GLY A 461 -24.54 -10.45 14.77
C GLY A 461 -23.62 -10.99 15.84
N THR A 462 -23.88 -10.56 17.07
CA THR A 462 -23.21 -11.03 18.26
C THR A 462 -24.23 -11.51 19.27
N TYR A 463 -23.92 -12.60 19.98
CA TYR A 463 -24.76 -13.13 21.04
C TYR A 463 -23.94 -13.38 22.30
N LYS A 464 -24.25 -12.68 23.39
CA LYS A 464 -23.63 -12.88 24.71
C LYS A 464 -24.15 -14.17 25.36
N LEU A 465 -23.36 -15.22 25.28
CA LEU A 465 -23.66 -16.51 25.94
C LEU A 465 -23.60 -16.36 27.47
N THR A 466 -22.55 -15.65 27.93
CA THR A 466 -22.38 -15.21 29.31
C THR A 466 -21.88 -13.76 29.32
N PRO A 467 -21.77 -13.06 30.44
CA PRO A 467 -21.16 -11.73 30.50
C PRO A 467 -19.75 -11.66 29.90
N ASN A 468 -19.01 -12.76 29.98
CA ASN A 468 -17.59 -12.83 29.55
C ASN A 468 -17.36 -13.71 28.32
N LEU A 469 -18.42 -14.17 27.62
CA LEU A 469 -18.32 -15.03 26.45
C LEU A 469 -19.34 -14.61 25.39
N THR A 470 -18.86 -14.24 24.21
CA THR A 470 -19.69 -13.78 23.09
C THR A 470 -19.44 -14.66 21.87
N LEU A 471 -20.50 -15.16 21.27
CA LEU A 471 -20.54 -15.73 19.92
C LEU A 471 -20.70 -14.58 18.91
N TYR A 472 -19.97 -14.61 17.81
CA TYR A 472 -20.10 -13.63 16.74
C TYR A 472 -20.07 -14.32 15.37
N GLY A 473 -20.60 -13.63 14.36
CA GLY A 473 -20.48 -14.04 12.97
C GLY A 473 -21.01 -13.00 12.02
N ASP A 474 -20.40 -12.94 10.83
CA ASP A 474 -20.79 -12.02 9.76
C ASP A 474 -20.61 -12.63 8.39
N PHE A 475 -21.28 -11.99 7.44
CA PHE A 475 -21.08 -12.16 6.01
C PHE A 475 -20.91 -10.77 5.39
N ALA A 476 -19.85 -10.59 4.59
CA ALA A 476 -19.56 -9.35 3.92
C ALA A 476 -19.14 -9.57 2.46
N VAL A 477 -19.49 -8.60 1.62
CA VAL A 477 -19.02 -8.50 0.24
C VAL A 477 -18.14 -7.26 0.12
N ALA A 478 -17.02 -7.40 -0.58
CA ALA A 478 -16.12 -6.31 -0.93
C ALA A 478 -15.67 -6.43 -2.39
N ASN A 479 -15.31 -5.33 -3.02
CA ASN A 479 -14.79 -5.34 -4.38
C ASN A 479 -13.44 -4.60 -4.47
N ARG A 480 -12.64 -5.03 -5.44
CA ARG A 480 -11.40 -4.38 -5.86
C ARG A 480 -11.49 -4.02 -7.34
N ALA A 481 -11.38 -2.75 -7.66
CA ALA A 481 -11.17 -2.27 -9.02
C ALA A 481 -9.69 -2.50 -9.41
N PRO A 482 -9.38 -2.82 -10.69
CA PRO A 482 -8.00 -2.81 -11.18
C PRO A 482 -7.34 -1.45 -10.95
N THR A 483 -6.03 -1.47 -10.78
CA THR A 483 -5.22 -0.25 -10.62
C THR A 483 -4.87 0.36 -11.98
N PRO A 484 -4.47 1.64 -12.05
CA PRO A 484 -3.93 2.23 -13.27
C PRO A 484 -2.77 1.43 -13.87
N LEU A 485 -1.88 0.91 -13.01
CA LEU A 485 -0.76 0.05 -13.43
C LEU A 485 -1.23 -1.22 -14.13
N GLU A 486 -2.14 -1.97 -13.50
CA GLU A 486 -2.67 -3.21 -14.07
C GLU A 486 -3.40 -2.97 -15.39
N LEU A 487 -4.17 -1.88 -15.48
CA LEU A 487 -4.89 -1.51 -16.70
C LEU A 487 -3.96 -1.10 -17.83
N ALA A 488 -2.85 -0.45 -17.53
CA ALA A 488 -1.83 -0.09 -18.51
C ALA A 488 -1.08 -1.30 -19.07
N CYS A 489 -1.08 -2.44 -18.35
CA CYS A 489 -0.53 -3.71 -18.77
C CYS A 489 -1.58 -4.71 -19.30
N SER A 490 -2.82 -4.28 -19.57
CA SER A 490 -3.96 -5.16 -19.86
C SER A 490 -4.21 -5.40 -21.36
N ASP A 491 -3.21 -5.34 -22.20
CA ASP A 491 -3.33 -5.73 -23.62
C ASP A 491 -2.73 -7.13 -23.83
N PRO A 492 -3.54 -8.15 -24.15
CA PRO A 492 -3.04 -9.52 -24.34
C PRO A 492 -2.23 -9.71 -25.64
N VAL A 493 -2.26 -8.72 -26.55
CA VAL A 493 -1.55 -8.76 -27.85
C VAL A 493 -0.20 -8.02 -27.76
N ARG A 494 -0.07 -7.16 -26.76
CA ARG A 494 1.12 -6.36 -26.53
C ARG A 494 1.59 -6.55 -25.10
N PRO A 495 2.87 -6.76 -24.87
CA PRO A 495 3.39 -6.85 -23.53
C PRO A 495 3.35 -5.49 -22.82
N CYS A 496 3.53 -5.56 -21.52
CA CYS A 496 3.62 -4.39 -20.66
C CYS A 496 4.96 -3.67 -20.88
N LEU A 497 4.94 -2.50 -21.49
CA LEU A 497 6.14 -1.67 -21.66
C LEU A 497 6.49 -0.85 -20.40
N ILE A 498 5.71 -0.98 -19.32
CA ILE A 498 5.86 -0.16 -18.11
C ILE A 498 7.08 -0.61 -17.29
N ASP A 499 7.31 -1.90 -17.22
CA ASP A 499 8.41 -2.50 -16.49
C ASP A 499 8.72 -3.88 -17.10
N SER A 500 9.97 -4.17 -17.35
CA SER A 500 10.43 -5.45 -17.94
C SER A 500 10.10 -6.68 -17.05
N THR A 501 9.74 -6.47 -15.79
CA THR A 501 9.35 -7.53 -14.85
C THR A 501 7.85 -7.81 -14.84
N LEU A 502 7.03 -6.96 -15.45
CA LEU A 502 5.59 -7.12 -15.51
C LEU A 502 5.16 -7.85 -16.80
N VAL A 503 4.19 -8.72 -16.66
CA VAL A 503 3.63 -9.49 -17.77
C VAL A 503 2.32 -8.85 -18.21
N GLY A 504 2.04 -8.84 -19.52
CA GLY A 504 0.76 -8.34 -20.06
C GLY A 504 -0.42 -9.16 -19.54
N ASP A 505 -1.38 -8.47 -18.94
CA ASP A 505 -2.60 -9.03 -18.41
C ASP A 505 -3.74 -9.01 -19.45
N PRO A 506 -4.68 -9.96 -19.45
CA PRO A 506 -5.90 -9.85 -20.25
C PRO A 506 -6.79 -8.72 -19.74
N ASN A 507 -7.84 -8.35 -20.51
CA ASN A 507 -8.83 -7.34 -20.11
C ASN A 507 -9.32 -7.55 -18.68
N LEU A 508 -8.88 -6.67 -17.78
CA LEU A 508 -9.11 -6.83 -16.35
C LEU A 508 -10.51 -6.39 -15.93
N GLN A 509 -11.12 -7.21 -15.12
CA GLN A 509 -12.39 -6.95 -14.46
C GLN A 509 -12.18 -6.78 -12.96
N GLN A 510 -13.14 -6.18 -12.28
CA GLN A 510 -13.06 -6.07 -10.82
C GLN A 510 -13.14 -7.44 -10.16
N VAL A 511 -12.39 -7.60 -9.08
CA VAL A 511 -12.47 -8.76 -8.19
C VAL A 511 -13.52 -8.50 -7.12
N VAL A 512 -14.39 -9.48 -6.88
CA VAL A 512 -15.38 -9.44 -5.79
C VAL A 512 -15.07 -10.54 -4.79
N SER A 513 -14.96 -10.18 -3.53
CA SER A 513 -14.70 -11.08 -2.41
C SER A 513 -15.97 -11.26 -1.59
N TYR A 514 -16.34 -12.52 -1.35
CA TYR A 514 -17.41 -12.95 -0.46
C TYR A 514 -16.77 -13.59 0.76
N THR A 515 -16.92 -12.97 1.93
CA THR A 515 -16.30 -13.46 3.17
C THR A 515 -17.37 -13.79 4.19
N ALA A 516 -17.30 -14.99 4.76
CA ALA A 516 -18.09 -15.38 5.92
C ALA A 516 -17.13 -15.69 7.08
N GLU A 517 -17.46 -15.23 8.27
CA GLU A 517 -16.71 -15.45 9.50
C GLU A 517 -17.63 -15.83 10.64
N ALA A 518 -17.16 -16.72 11.53
CA ALA A 518 -17.84 -17.00 12.80
C ALA A 518 -16.81 -17.37 13.87
N GLY A 519 -17.08 -17.02 15.12
CA GLY A 519 -16.16 -17.30 16.21
C GLY A 519 -16.73 -17.03 17.59
N LEU A 520 -15.90 -17.33 18.57
CA LEU A 520 -16.12 -17.05 20.00
C LEU A 520 -15.02 -16.12 20.48
N ARG A 521 -15.39 -15.14 21.29
CA ARG A 521 -14.44 -14.31 22.04
C ARG A 521 -14.84 -14.25 23.49
N GLY A 522 -13.84 -14.18 24.35
CA GLY A 522 -14.08 -14.14 25.78
C GLY A 522 -12.93 -13.53 26.54
N GLN A 523 -13.20 -13.28 27.81
CA GLN A 523 -12.21 -12.81 28.78
C GLN A 523 -12.32 -13.59 30.09
N PHE A 524 -11.18 -13.82 30.69
CA PHE A 524 -11.08 -14.47 31.99
C PHE A 524 -10.17 -13.67 32.92
N ASP A 525 -10.59 -13.51 34.16
CA ASP A 525 -9.71 -13.04 35.22
C ASP A 525 -8.69 -14.12 35.56
N VAL A 526 -7.41 -13.79 35.46
CA VAL A 526 -6.29 -14.62 35.87
C VAL A 526 -5.53 -13.94 37.00
N ALA A 527 -4.77 -14.71 37.79
CA ALA A 527 -4.17 -14.28 39.06
C ALA A 527 -3.35 -12.95 38.99
N LYS A 528 -2.96 -12.49 37.82
CA LYS A 528 -2.19 -11.23 37.62
C LYS A 528 -2.70 -10.35 36.46
N GLY A 529 -3.94 -10.53 36.03
CA GLY A 529 -4.46 -9.72 34.94
C GLY A 529 -5.70 -10.30 34.28
N LEU A 530 -6.02 -9.78 33.09
CA LEU A 530 -7.14 -10.19 32.26
C LEU A 530 -6.62 -10.93 31.02
N LEU A 531 -7.09 -12.15 30.80
CA LEU A 531 -6.83 -12.91 29.58
C LEU A 531 -7.96 -12.69 28.59
N ASN A 532 -7.68 -11.99 27.50
CA ASN A 532 -8.58 -11.89 26.35
C ASN A 532 -8.20 -12.95 25.31
N TRP A 533 -9.20 -13.61 24.74
CA TRP A 533 -9.00 -14.62 23.72
C TRP A 533 -10.09 -14.58 22.67
N THR A 534 -9.74 -14.97 21.45
CA THR A 534 -10.67 -15.15 20.33
C THR A 534 -10.30 -16.42 19.56
N VAL A 535 -11.32 -17.20 19.22
CA VAL A 535 -11.21 -18.36 18.32
C VAL A 535 -12.28 -18.21 17.25
N GLY A 536 -11.88 -18.23 16.01
CA GLY A 536 -12.80 -18.08 14.88
C GLY A 536 -12.31 -18.79 13.63
N GLY A 537 -13.23 -18.99 12.69
CA GLY A 537 -12.96 -19.49 11.35
C GLY A 537 -13.57 -18.56 10.32
N PHE A 538 -12.92 -18.45 9.19
CA PHE A 538 -13.41 -17.67 8.07
C PHE A 538 -13.27 -18.43 6.75
N ARG A 539 -14.08 -18.04 5.79
CA ARG A 539 -13.97 -18.46 4.39
C ARG A 539 -14.13 -17.25 3.50
N ALA A 540 -13.15 -16.99 2.65
CA ALA A 540 -13.22 -15.98 1.59
C ALA A 540 -13.24 -16.66 0.23
N LEU A 541 -14.10 -16.18 -0.68
CA LEU A 541 -14.20 -16.59 -2.06
C LEU A 541 -14.04 -15.36 -2.94
N ASN A 542 -13.00 -15.33 -3.74
CA ASN A 542 -12.76 -14.27 -4.72
C ASN A 542 -13.27 -14.73 -6.10
N THR A 543 -14.04 -13.88 -6.75
CA THR A 543 -14.54 -14.10 -8.10
C THR A 543 -14.22 -12.89 -8.97
N ILE A 544 -14.01 -13.11 -10.26
CA ILE A 544 -13.96 -12.05 -11.25
C ILE A 544 -15.40 -11.74 -11.65
N SER A 545 -15.83 -10.49 -11.47
CA SER A 545 -17.19 -10.06 -11.84
C SER A 545 -17.28 -9.89 -13.35
N SER A 546 -17.97 -10.79 -14.03
CA SER A 546 -18.40 -10.57 -15.41
C SER A 546 -19.48 -9.49 -15.44
N MET A 547 -19.17 -8.23 -15.74
CA MET A 547 -20.21 -7.30 -16.17
C MET A 547 -20.69 -7.75 -17.55
N SER A 548 -21.99 -8.12 -17.65
CA SER A 548 -22.68 -8.08 -18.93
C SER A 548 -22.64 -6.63 -19.43
N GLN A 549 -21.83 -6.34 -20.44
CA GLN A 549 -21.96 -5.10 -21.18
C GLN A 549 -23.36 -5.07 -21.76
N ALA A 550 -24.21 -4.21 -21.23
CA ALA A 550 -25.40 -3.80 -21.94
C ALA A 550 -24.90 -3.05 -23.21
N ARG A 551 -24.94 -3.72 -24.34
CA ARG A 551 -24.72 -3.10 -25.63
C ARG A 551 -25.90 -2.14 -25.85
N SER A 552 -25.60 -0.83 -25.83
CA SER A 552 -26.47 0.21 -26.38
C SER A 552 -26.15 0.40 -27.84
#